data_ae16b6315e94829c9555c2b8f9ed527b
#
_entry.id   ae16b6315e94829c9555c2b8f9ed527b
#
_cell.length_a   1.000
_cell.length_b   1.000
_cell.length_c   1.000
_cell.angle_alpha   90.00
_cell.angle_beta   90.00
_cell.angle_gamma   90.00
#
_symmetry.space_group_name_H-M   'P 1'
#
loop_
_entity.id
_entity.type
_entity.pdbx_description
1 polymer ?
#
loop_
_entity_poly.entity_id
_entity_poly.type
_entity_poly.pdbx_seq_one_letter_code
_entity_poly.pdbx_strand_id
1 'polypeptide(L)'
;MIKTAYFAGGCFWCITPTFKEMDGVLNVISGYSGGDEADPAYIDVKNQKTGHREAIRIDYSPGKVSFTELFQIFLDGVDPFDPDGQFIDRGHSYTLAVYYVSQAQKRIAEQGIHRLEEESGRPVYISVEPFRSFYRAEEEHQDYYLKHPKEFEQELIDSGRKKPQ
;
A
#
# COMPACT_ATOMS: atom_id res chain seq x y z
N MET A 1 19.20 7.37 11.79
CA MET A 1 18.15 8.15 11.11
C MET A 1 17.04 7.20 10.68
N ILE A 2 15.80 7.61 10.89
CA ILE A 2 14.62 6.83 10.45
C ILE A 2 13.94 7.61 9.34
N LYS A 3 13.55 6.93 8.27
CA LYS A 3 12.82 7.51 7.15
C LYS A 3 11.42 6.89 7.07
N THR A 4 10.54 7.52 6.31
CA THR A 4 9.15 7.11 6.17
C THR A 4 8.77 6.96 4.71
N ALA A 5 8.01 5.90 4.39
CA ALA A 5 7.43 5.67 3.08
C ALA A 5 5.92 5.43 3.22
N TYR A 6 5.15 5.85 2.22
CA TYR A 6 3.69 5.69 2.17
C TYR A 6 3.29 5.01 0.87
N PHE A 7 2.62 3.86 0.99
CA PHE A 7 2.12 3.11 -0.16
C PHE A 7 0.62 2.82 -0.01
N ALA A 8 -0.12 2.97 -1.10
CA ALA A 8 -1.48 2.48 -1.22
C ALA A 8 -1.45 1.26 -2.14
N GLY A 9 -1.82 0.10 -1.63
CA GLY A 9 -1.71 -1.17 -2.33
C GLY A 9 -2.97 -2.02 -2.28
N GLY A 10 -4.14 -1.41 -2.28
CA GLY A 10 -5.40 -2.10 -2.10
C GLY A 10 -5.70 -2.32 -0.62
N CYS A 11 -6.27 -3.47 -0.28
CA CYS A 11 -6.59 -3.78 1.11
C CYS A 11 -5.34 -3.75 1.99
N PHE A 12 -5.32 -2.86 2.99
CA PHE A 12 -4.13 -2.71 3.84
C PHE A 12 -3.87 -3.92 4.75
N TRP A 13 -4.90 -4.75 5.02
CA TRP A 13 -4.69 -6.00 5.75
C TRP A 13 -3.75 -6.95 5.00
N CYS A 14 -3.80 -6.91 3.66
CA CYS A 14 -3.10 -7.87 2.80
C CYS A 14 -1.65 -7.48 2.55
N ILE A 15 -1.32 -6.19 2.56
CA ILE A 15 0.04 -5.73 2.26
C ILE A 15 0.91 -5.52 3.50
N THR A 16 0.30 -5.33 4.68
CA THR A 16 1.01 -5.06 5.93
C THR A 16 2.02 -6.17 6.32
N PRO A 17 1.66 -7.47 6.28
CA PRO A 17 2.56 -8.52 6.77
C PRO A 17 3.91 -8.57 6.06
N THR A 18 3.90 -8.40 4.75
CA THR A 18 5.11 -8.47 3.93
C THR A 18 6.17 -7.49 4.39
N PHE A 19 5.77 -6.26 4.69
CA PHE A 19 6.70 -5.23 5.14
C PHE A 19 7.08 -5.39 6.60
N LYS A 20 6.14 -5.80 7.44
CA LYS A 20 6.36 -5.88 8.88
C LYS A 20 7.44 -6.89 9.25
N GLU A 21 7.62 -7.92 8.46
CA GLU A 21 8.62 -8.97 8.69
C GLU A 21 10.00 -8.65 8.14
N MET A 22 10.15 -7.53 7.42
CA MET A 22 11.44 -7.17 6.81
C MET A 22 12.41 -6.59 7.83
N ASP A 23 13.67 -7.04 7.75
CA ASP A 23 14.74 -6.43 8.52
C ASP A 23 14.93 -4.97 8.08
N GLY A 24 15.04 -4.08 9.06
CA GLY A 24 15.14 -2.64 8.79
C GLY A 24 13.82 -1.88 8.78
N VAL A 25 12.69 -2.58 8.75
CA VAL A 25 11.37 -1.98 8.92
C VAL A 25 11.03 -1.94 10.42
N LEU A 26 10.78 -0.75 10.93
CA LEU A 26 10.53 -0.53 12.35
C LEU A 26 9.05 -0.54 12.71
N ASN A 27 8.22 0.07 11.84
CA ASN A 27 6.76 0.14 12.03
C ASN A 27 6.06 0.06 10.69
N VAL A 28 4.90 -0.60 10.67
CA VAL A 28 3.96 -0.56 9.56
C VAL A 28 2.60 -0.22 10.15
N ILE A 29 2.04 0.91 9.76
CA ILE A 29 0.78 1.43 10.29
C ILE A 29 -0.23 1.50 9.16
N SER A 30 -1.39 0.88 9.34
CA SER A 30 -2.50 0.97 8.38
C SER A 30 -3.24 2.29 8.56
N GLY A 31 -3.66 2.90 7.47
CA GLY A 31 -4.35 4.17 7.51
C GLY A 31 -4.95 4.60 6.18
N TYR A 32 -5.26 5.88 6.09
CA TYR A 32 -5.91 6.49 4.93
C TYR A 32 -5.11 7.71 4.48
N SER A 33 -4.95 7.85 3.16
CA SER A 33 -4.14 8.93 2.61
C SER A 33 -4.66 9.37 1.23
N GLY A 34 -4.33 10.61 0.87
CA GLY A 34 -4.59 11.16 -0.46
C GLY A 34 -5.89 11.93 -0.61
N GLY A 35 -6.81 11.86 0.35
CA GLY A 35 -8.07 12.59 0.33
C GLY A 35 -8.01 13.91 1.10
N ASP A 36 -9.07 14.68 0.99
CA ASP A 36 -9.18 15.99 1.66
C ASP A 36 -9.90 15.91 3.01
N GLU A 37 -10.62 14.83 3.26
CA GLU A 37 -11.41 14.65 4.48
C GLU A 37 -10.50 14.45 5.70
N ALA A 38 -10.78 15.17 6.78
CA ALA A 38 -10.08 14.97 8.05
C ALA A 38 -10.68 13.78 8.80
N ASP A 39 -9.81 13.01 9.46
CA ASP A 39 -10.22 11.89 10.33
C ASP A 39 -11.26 10.96 9.68
N PRO A 40 -11.01 10.43 8.47
CA PRO A 40 -11.99 9.59 7.79
C PRO A 40 -12.25 8.30 8.55
N ALA A 41 -13.49 7.80 8.48
CA ALA A 41 -13.85 6.51 9.03
C ALA A 41 -13.69 5.42 7.97
N TYR A 42 -13.31 4.21 8.40
CA TYR A 42 -13.11 3.06 7.50
C TYR A 42 -14.31 2.83 6.58
N ILE A 43 -15.53 2.86 7.15
CA ILE A 43 -16.74 2.60 6.37
C ILE A 43 -16.94 3.62 5.24
N ASP A 44 -16.58 4.87 5.46
CA ASP A 44 -16.71 5.91 4.44
C ASP A 44 -15.67 5.75 3.33
N VAL A 45 -14.45 5.38 3.68
CA VAL A 45 -13.39 5.10 2.71
C VAL A 45 -13.76 3.88 1.88
N LYS A 46 -14.16 2.79 2.53
CA LYS A 46 -14.57 1.55 1.88
C LYS A 46 -15.74 1.77 0.91
N ASN A 47 -16.71 2.59 1.29
CA ASN A 47 -17.89 2.87 0.50
C ASN A 47 -17.67 3.97 -0.55
N GLN A 48 -16.43 4.37 -0.77
CA GLN A 48 -16.04 5.35 -1.80
C GLN A 48 -16.63 6.74 -1.59
N LYS A 49 -16.86 7.12 -0.33
CA LYS A 49 -17.42 8.42 0.04
C LYS A 49 -16.34 9.49 0.27
N THR A 50 -15.08 9.11 0.19
CA THR A 50 -13.94 10.01 0.38
C THR A 50 -12.98 9.91 -0.78
N GLY A 51 -12.04 10.86 -0.86
CA GLY A 51 -10.92 10.80 -1.80
C GLY A 51 -9.73 9.98 -1.31
N HIS A 52 -9.83 9.40 -0.12
CA HIS A 52 -8.74 8.62 0.47
C HIS A 52 -8.58 7.25 -0.15
N ARG A 53 -7.34 6.74 -0.15
CA ARG A 53 -7.00 5.35 -0.41
C ARG A 53 -6.62 4.68 0.90
N GLU A 54 -6.88 3.38 1.01
CA GLU A 54 -6.27 2.57 2.06
C GLU A 54 -4.76 2.51 1.80
N ALA A 55 -4.00 2.81 2.82
CA ALA A 55 -2.55 2.98 2.69
C ALA A 55 -1.83 2.43 3.92
N ILE A 56 -0.52 2.25 3.78
CA ILE A 56 0.36 1.93 4.90
C ILE A 56 1.45 2.99 4.99
N ARG A 57 1.81 3.29 6.24
CA ARG A 57 3.00 4.08 6.56
C ARG A 57 4.08 3.12 7.05
N ILE A 58 5.24 3.19 6.45
CA ILE A 58 6.39 2.37 6.81
C ILE A 58 7.48 3.29 7.36
N ASP A 59 7.89 3.04 8.61
CA ASP A 59 9.07 3.67 9.18
C ASP A 59 10.22 2.68 9.06
N TYR A 60 11.33 3.10 8.46
CA TYR A 60 12.43 2.19 8.13
C TYR A 60 13.79 2.81 8.40
N SER A 61 14.77 1.94 8.63
CA SER A 61 16.19 2.30 8.81
C SER A 61 16.89 2.22 7.45
N PRO A 62 17.27 3.37 6.85
CA PRO A 62 17.85 3.37 5.50
C PRO A 62 19.21 2.69 5.40
N GLY A 63 19.89 2.45 6.54
CA GLY A 63 21.12 1.67 6.56
C GLY A 63 20.90 0.18 6.43
N LYS A 64 19.69 -0.31 6.65
CA LYS A 64 19.35 -1.73 6.57
C LYS A 64 18.46 -2.06 5.37
N VAL A 65 17.55 -1.17 4.99
CA VAL A 65 16.68 -1.35 3.84
C VAL A 65 16.52 -0.01 3.12
N SER A 66 16.57 -0.03 1.79
CA SER A 66 16.43 1.18 0.97
C SER A 66 14.97 1.37 0.54
N PHE A 67 14.63 2.61 0.15
CA PHE A 67 13.33 2.87 -0.48
C PHE A 67 13.16 2.06 -1.77
N THR A 68 14.23 1.88 -2.54
CA THR A 68 14.20 1.07 -3.76
C THR A 68 13.76 -0.37 -3.47
N GLU A 69 14.30 -0.96 -2.40
CA GLU A 69 13.91 -2.31 -1.98
C GLU A 69 12.45 -2.37 -1.51
N LEU A 70 12.02 -1.38 -0.72
CA LEU A 70 10.62 -1.29 -0.29
C LEU A 70 9.68 -1.15 -1.47
N PHE A 71 10.02 -0.31 -2.43
CA PHE A 71 9.21 -0.11 -3.64
C PHE A 71 9.13 -1.38 -4.48
N GLN A 72 10.24 -2.13 -4.62
CA GLN A 72 10.23 -3.39 -5.35
C GLN A 72 9.33 -4.42 -4.69
N ILE A 73 9.35 -4.51 -3.37
CA ILE A 73 8.47 -5.41 -2.61
C ILE A 73 7.01 -4.99 -2.76
N PHE A 74 6.74 -3.68 -2.76
CA PHE A 74 5.41 -3.17 -3.04
C PHE A 74 4.93 -3.63 -4.43
N LEU A 75 5.76 -3.46 -5.47
CA LEU A 75 5.42 -3.90 -6.83
C LEU A 75 5.14 -5.39 -6.91
N ASP A 76 5.92 -6.19 -6.20
CA ASP A 76 5.78 -7.65 -6.22
C ASP A 76 4.49 -8.12 -5.52
N GLY A 77 3.93 -7.30 -4.64
CA GLY A 77 2.77 -7.65 -3.84
C GLY A 77 1.43 -7.18 -4.39
N VAL A 78 1.42 -6.46 -5.50
CA VAL A 78 0.21 -5.86 -6.09
C VAL A 78 0.07 -6.23 -7.57
N ASP A 79 -1.12 -6.02 -8.12
CA ASP A 79 -1.35 -6.06 -9.56
C ASP A 79 -1.22 -4.64 -10.12
N PRO A 80 -0.07 -4.27 -10.70
CA PRO A 80 0.18 -2.91 -11.15
C PRO A 80 -0.58 -2.53 -12.42
N PHE A 81 -1.24 -3.49 -13.06
CA PHE A 81 -1.93 -3.31 -14.33
C PHE A 81 -3.44 -3.09 -14.17
N ASP A 82 -3.93 -3.05 -12.93
CA ASP A 82 -5.35 -2.85 -12.64
C ASP A 82 -5.61 -1.37 -12.29
N PRO A 83 -6.41 -0.65 -13.11
CA PRO A 83 -6.66 0.77 -12.86
C PRO A 83 -7.77 1.04 -11.83
N ASP A 84 -8.57 0.04 -11.46
CA ASP A 84 -9.83 0.26 -10.75
C ASP A 84 -9.87 -0.35 -9.34
N GLY A 85 -8.78 -0.95 -8.92
CA GLY A 85 -8.70 -1.58 -7.61
C GLY A 85 -7.66 -2.67 -7.57
N GLN A 86 -7.84 -3.63 -6.64
CA GLN A 86 -6.95 -4.78 -6.51
C GLN A 86 -7.78 -6.02 -6.23
N PHE A 87 -7.68 -7.01 -7.12
CA PHE A 87 -8.39 -8.28 -7.00
C PHE A 87 -9.90 -8.06 -6.86
N ILE A 88 -10.54 -8.56 -5.80
CA ILE A 88 -11.99 -8.37 -5.58
C ILE A 88 -12.33 -7.01 -4.97
N ASP A 89 -11.35 -6.27 -4.50
CA ASP A 89 -11.54 -4.95 -3.88
C ASP A 89 -11.54 -3.88 -4.97
N ARG A 90 -12.69 -3.28 -5.22
CA ARG A 90 -12.88 -2.36 -6.36
C ARG A 90 -13.21 -0.96 -5.88
N GLY A 91 -12.73 0.03 -6.60
CA GLY A 91 -12.99 1.43 -6.33
C GLY A 91 -11.73 2.21 -6.02
N HIS A 92 -11.83 3.54 -5.99
CA HIS A 92 -10.70 4.45 -5.79
C HIS A 92 -9.88 4.13 -4.53
N SER A 93 -10.54 3.77 -3.43
CA SER A 93 -9.87 3.48 -2.17
C SER A 93 -8.90 2.30 -2.26
N TYR A 94 -9.05 1.46 -3.25
CA TYR A 94 -8.21 0.27 -3.49
C TYR A 94 -7.28 0.41 -4.68
N THR A 95 -7.17 1.60 -5.26
CA THR A 95 -6.20 1.85 -6.33
C THR A 95 -4.80 2.09 -5.76
N LEU A 96 -3.79 1.99 -6.63
CA LEU A 96 -2.40 2.02 -6.20
C LEU A 96 -1.83 3.44 -6.23
N ALA A 97 -1.02 3.76 -5.22
CA ALA A 97 -0.30 5.02 -5.17
C ALA A 97 0.99 4.91 -4.35
N VAL A 98 1.93 5.78 -4.67
CA VAL A 98 3.08 6.11 -3.84
C VAL A 98 2.96 7.58 -3.47
N TYR A 99 2.92 7.87 -2.17
CA TYR A 99 2.90 9.24 -1.68
C TYR A 99 4.32 9.60 -1.22
N TYR A 100 5.06 10.30 -2.08
CA TYR A 100 6.47 10.57 -1.82
C TYR A 100 6.66 11.73 -0.83
N VAL A 101 7.68 11.59 0.02
CA VAL A 101 8.08 12.63 0.98
C VAL A 101 9.42 13.27 0.59
N SER A 102 10.02 12.83 -0.52
CA SER A 102 11.25 13.40 -1.06
C SER A 102 11.30 13.25 -2.56
N GLN A 103 12.12 14.06 -3.22
CA GLN A 103 12.30 13.96 -4.67
C GLN A 103 12.99 12.64 -5.06
N ALA A 104 13.83 12.11 -4.19
CA ALA A 104 14.46 10.81 -4.41
C ALA A 104 13.41 9.70 -4.48
N GLN A 105 12.45 9.68 -3.57
CA GLN A 105 11.36 8.70 -3.60
C GLN A 105 10.53 8.83 -4.88
N LYS A 106 10.18 10.05 -5.26
CA LYS A 106 9.44 10.32 -6.50
C LYS A 106 10.18 9.72 -7.71
N ARG A 107 11.46 10.03 -7.83
CA ARG A 107 12.29 9.58 -8.95
C ARG A 107 12.40 8.06 -9.00
N ILE A 108 12.63 7.41 -7.87
CA ILE A 108 12.73 5.95 -7.78
C ILE A 108 11.43 5.30 -8.21
N ALA A 109 10.29 5.81 -7.73
CA ALA A 109 8.98 5.28 -8.08
C ALA A 109 8.69 5.44 -9.59
N GLU A 110 8.91 6.63 -10.12
CA GLU A 110 8.67 6.90 -11.54
C GLU A 110 9.57 6.04 -12.44
N GLN A 111 10.84 5.88 -12.10
CA GLN A 111 11.78 5.04 -12.86
C GLN A 111 11.37 3.56 -12.79
N GLY A 112 10.96 3.08 -11.65
CA GLY A 112 10.50 1.70 -11.50
C GLY A 112 9.24 1.41 -12.30
N ILE A 113 8.29 2.34 -12.29
CA ILE A 113 7.06 2.24 -13.08
C ILE A 113 7.39 2.21 -14.58
N HIS A 114 8.23 3.13 -15.04
CA HIS A 114 8.62 3.21 -16.43
C HIS A 114 9.33 1.93 -16.91
N ARG A 115 10.23 1.40 -16.09
CA ARG A 115 10.92 0.14 -16.40
C ARG A 115 9.93 -1.01 -16.52
N LEU A 116 8.96 -1.10 -15.62
CA LEU A 116 7.94 -2.15 -15.67
C LEU A 116 7.06 -2.02 -16.91
N GLU A 117 6.70 -0.79 -17.30
CA GLU A 117 5.94 -0.55 -18.53
C GLU A 117 6.72 -0.98 -19.77
N GLU A 118 8.02 -0.70 -19.82
CA GLU A 118 8.86 -1.13 -20.93
C GLU A 118 9.01 -2.65 -21.00
N GLU A 119 9.24 -3.29 -19.87
CA GLU A 119 9.42 -4.74 -19.79
C GLU A 119 8.14 -5.51 -20.10
N SER A 120 6.99 -5.02 -19.66
CA SER A 120 5.70 -5.69 -19.81
C SER A 120 4.98 -5.35 -21.11
N GLY A 121 5.27 -4.19 -21.68
CA GLY A 121 4.50 -3.64 -22.81
C GLY A 121 3.08 -3.21 -22.43
N ARG A 122 2.82 -2.98 -21.13
CA ARG A 122 1.50 -2.65 -20.59
C ARG A 122 1.58 -1.39 -19.73
N PRO A 123 0.51 -0.56 -19.71
CA PRO A 123 0.49 0.59 -18.82
C PRO A 123 0.41 0.15 -17.36
N VAL A 124 1.11 0.86 -16.48
CA VAL A 124 1.13 0.63 -15.04
C VAL A 124 0.31 1.71 -14.36
N TYR A 125 -0.65 1.30 -13.53
CA TYR A 125 -1.61 2.20 -12.89
C TYR A 125 -1.24 2.42 -11.42
N ILE A 126 -0.10 3.07 -11.19
CA ILE A 126 0.34 3.51 -9.87
C ILE A 126 0.47 5.02 -9.91
N SER A 127 -0.33 5.72 -9.11
CA SER A 127 -0.26 7.17 -9.01
C SER A 127 0.94 7.57 -8.15
N VAL A 128 1.77 8.48 -8.62
CA VAL A 128 2.90 9.02 -7.84
C VAL A 128 2.53 10.44 -7.43
N GLU A 129 2.20 10.63 -6.16
CA GLU A 129 1.64 11.87 -5.63
C GLU A 129 2.48 12.39 -4.46
N PRO A 130 2.55 13.73 -4.28
CA PRO A 130 3.20 14.26 -3.09
C PRO A 130 2.39 13.90 -1.84
N PHE A 131 3.08 13.55 -0.77
CA PHE A 131 2.42 13.29 0.51
C PHE A 131 1.74 14.54 1.02
N ARG A 132 0.46 14.42 1.43
CA ARG A 132 -0.32 15.52 2.00
C ARG A 132 -0.76 15.22 3.43
N SER A 133 -1.29 14.02 3.68
CA SER A 133 -1.81 13.63 4.98
C SER A 133 -1.88 12.12 5.10
N PHE A 134 -1.86 11.64 6.33
CA PHE A 134 -2.07 10.24 6.66
C PHE A 134 -2.82 10.17 7.98
N TYR A 135 -3.96 9.49 7.98
CA TYR A 135 -4.77 9.27 9.16
C TYR A 135 -4.71 7.80 9.53
N ARG A 136 -4.23 7.52 10.74
CA ARG A 136 -4.11 6.15 11.25
C ARG A 136 -5.50 5.52 11.28
N ALA A 137 -5.62 4.32 10.74
CA ALA A 137 -6.88 3.57 10.78
C ALA A 137 -7.19 3.12 12.21
N GLU A 138 -8.44 2.80 12.44
CA GLU A 138 -8.94 2.31 13.72
C GLU A 138 -8.13 1.10 14.19
N GLU A 139 -8.01 0.92 15.51
CA GLU A 139 -7.14 -0.10 16.09
C GLU A 139 -7.46 -1.52 15.59
N GLU A 140 -8.72 -1.81 15.31
CA GLU A 140 -9.15 -3.12 14.79
C GLU A 140 -8.51 -3.47 13.44
N HIS A 141 -8.06 -2.47 12.68
CA HIS A 141 -7.41 -2.67 11.38
C HIS A 141 -5.89 -2.77 11.46
N GLN A 142 -5.31 -2.51 12.64
CA GLN A 142 -3.87 -2.62 12.82
C GLN A 142 -3.52 -4.09 13.09
N ASP A 143 -2.49 -4.59 12.37
CA ASP A 143 -2.01 -5.97 12.55
C ASP A 143 -3.13 -7.02 12.42
N TYR A 144 -4.04 -6.82 11.47
CA TYR A 144 -5.20 -7.68 11.27
C TYR A 144 -4.82 -9.16 11.15
N TYR A 145 -3.74 -9.47 10.45
CA TYR A 145 -3.30 -10.85 10.24
C TYR A 145 -2.88 -11.56 11.54
N LEU A 146 -2.44 -10.79 12.54
CA LEU A 146 -2.08 -11.34 13.85
C LEU A 146 -3.30 -11.51 14.76
N LYS A 147 -4.28 -10.61 14.61
CA LYS A 147 -5.51 -10.61 15.42
C LYS A 147 -6.53 -11.63 14.91
N HIS A 148 -6.58 -11.84 13.60
CA HIS A 148 -7.55 -12.67 12.90
C HIS A 148 -6.87 -13.57 11.86
N PRO A 149 -6.00 -14.51 12.28
CA PRO A 149 -5.19 -15.28 11.32
C PRO A 149 -6.01 -16.16 10.38
N LYS A 150 -7.12 -16.74 10.85
CA LYS A 150 -7.98 -17.58 10.01
C LYS A 150 -8.76 -16.75 8.99
N GLU A 151 -9.35 -15.68 9.45
CA GLU A 151 -10.10 -14.73 8.62
C GLU A 151 -9.18 -14.09 7.58
N PHE A 152 -7.95 -13.76 7.97
CA PHE A 152 -6.95 -13.22 7.05
C PHE A 152 -6.56 -14.22 5.96
N GLU A 153 -6.31 -15.48 6.33
CA GLU A 153 -6.00 -16.55 5.38
C GLU A 153 -7.13 -16.71 4.37
N GLN A 154 -8.38 -16.71 4.85
CA GLN A 154 -9.55 -16.84 3.99
C GLN A 154 -9.68 -15.63 3.06
N GLU A 155 -9.40 -14.42 3.56
CA GLU A 155 -9.41 -13.20 2.75
C GLU A 155 -8.38 -13.26 1.63
N LEU A 156 -7.18 -13.77 1.90
CA LEU A 156 -6.16 -13.96 0.86
C LEU A 156 -6.64 -14.90 -0.24
N ILE A 157 -7.33 -15.98 0.13
CA ILE A 157 -7.88 -16.94 -0.82
C ILE A 157 -9.02 -16.31 -1.61
N ASP A 158 -9.98 -15.72 -0.94
CA ASP A 158 -11.18 -15.13 -1.56
C ASP A 158 -10.83 -13.97 -2.50
N SER A 159 -9.81 -13.21 -2.16
CA SER A 159 -9.35 -12.09 -2.99
C SER A 159 -8.56 -12.53 -4.22
N GLY A 160 -8.15 -13.78 -4.27
CA GLY A 160 -7.29 -14.29 -5.35
C GLY A 160 -5.80 -14.04 -5.14
N ARG A 161 -5.41 -13.50 -3.99
CA ARG A 161 -3.99 -13.24 -3.67
C ARG A 161 -3.23 -14.51 -3.30
N LYS A 162 -3.95 -15.53 -2.84
CA LYS A 162 -3.41 -16.82 -2.45
C LYS A 162 -4.30 -17.94 -3.01
N LYS A 163 -3.67 -19.00 -3.52
CA LYS A 163 -4.43 -20.16 -3.99
C LYS A 163 -4.86 -21.04 -2.80
N PRO A 164 -6.06 -21.65 -2.87
CA PRO A 164 -6.46 -22.64 -1.87
C PRO A 164 -5.48 -23.82 -1.87
N GLN A 165 -5.20 -24.31 -0.68
CA GLN A 165 -4.37 -25.52 -0.51
C GLN A 165 -5.21 -26.78 -0.65
#